data_98753eed48268d928d68d9cf3eb96193
#
_entry.id   98753eed48268d928d68d9cf3eb96193
#
_cell.length_a   1.000
_cell.length_b   1.000
_cell.length_c   1.000
_cell.angle_alpha   90.00
_cell.angle_beta   90.00
_cell.angle_gamma   90.00
#
_symmetry.space_group_name_H-M   'P 1'
#
loop_
_entity.id
_entity.type
_entity.pdbx_description
1 polymer ?
#
loop_
_entity_poly.entity_id
_entity_poly.type
_entity_poly.pdbx_seq_one_letter_code
_entity_poly.pdbx_strand_id
1 'polypeptide(L)'
;ISVVEIKLFKGPKGLGFSIAGGVGNQHIPGDNSIYVTKIIDGGAAQKDGRLQVGDRLLMVNNYSLEEVTHEEAVAILKNTSEVVYLKVGNPTTI
;
A
#
# COMPACT_ATOMS: atom_id res chain seq x y z
N ILE A 1 17.00 1.09 -1.71
CA ILE A 1 15.53 1.15 -1.82
C ILE A 1 15.14 2.46 -2.47
N SER A 2 14.36 2.40 -3.53
CA SER A 2 13.80 3.57 -4.18
C SER A 2 12.43 3.87 -3.60
N VAL A 3 12.16 5.14 -3.33
CA VAL A 3 10.86 5.58 -2.86
C VAL A 3 10.13 6.26 -4.02
N VAL A 4 8.91 5.81 -4.29
CA VAL A 4 8.08 6.32 -5.37
C VAL A 4 6.79 6.88 -4.80
N GLU A 5 6.39 8.04 -5.28
CA GLU A 5 5.10 8.63 -4.92
C GLU A 5 4.10 8.32 -6.03
N ILE A 6 2.95 7.78 -5.65
CA ILE A 6 1.92 7.35 -6.57
C ILE A 6 0.62 8.06 -6.21
N LYS A 7 0.02 8.72 -7.18
CA LYS A 7 -1.30 9.34 -7.01
C LYS A 7 -2.33 8.45 -7.69
N LEU A 8 -3.30 7.97 -6.93
CA LEU A 8 -4.37 7.12 -7.45
C LEU A 8 -5.71 7.81 -7.30
N PHE A 9 -6.59 7.58 -8.27
CA PHE A 9 -7.98 7.98 -8.21
C PHE A 9 -8.82 6.74 -7.91
N LYS A 10 -9.51 6.74 -6.77
CA LYS A 10 -10.39 5.64 -6.40
C LYS A 10 -11.45 5.44 -7.47
N GLY A 11 -11.61 4.20 -7.89
CA GLY A 11 -12.66 3.81 -8.81
C GLY A 11 -13.78 3.08 -8.08
N PRO A 12 -14.73 2.48 -8.84
CA PRO A 12 -15.82 1.70 -8.25
C PRO A 12 -15.35 0.54 -7.39
N LYS A 13 -14.15 0.05 -7.64
CA LYS A 13 -13.54 -1.04 -6.87
C LYS A 13 -12.57 -0.56 -5.81
N GLY A 14 -12.61 0.72 -5.44
CA GLY A 14 -11.69 1.31 -4.50
C GLY A 14 -10.30 1.50 -5.11
N LEU A 15 -9.26 1.26 -4.31
CA LEU A 15 -7.87 1.42 -4.76
C LEU A 15 -7.38 0.24 -5.60
N GLY A 16 -7.95 -0.94 -5.40
CA GLY A 16 -7.66 -2.10 -6.22
C GLY A 16 -6.38 -2.84 -5.86
N PHE A 17 -6.05 -2.92 -4.58
CA PHE A 17 -4.95 -3.76 -4.12
C PHE A 17 -5.21 -4.28 -2.71
N SER A 18 -4.49 -5.35 -2.36
CA SER A 18 -4.55 -5.94 -1.02
C SER A 18 -3.21 -5.80 -0.33
N ILE A 19 -3.23 -5.75 0.99
CA ILE A 19 -2.05 -5.60 1.82
C ILE A 19 -1.93 -6.72 2.84
N ALA A 20 -0.72 -6.93 3.33
CA ALA A 20 -0.45 -7.83 4.45
C ALA A 20 0.65 -7.20 5.32
N GLY A 21 0.78 -7.71 6.53
CA GLY A 21 1.80 -7.26 7.47
C GLY A 21 1.24 -6.36 8.56
N GLY A 22 2.14 -5.70 9.25
CA GLY A 22 1.83 -4.83 10.37
C GLY A 22 2.29 -5.43 11.69
N VAL A 23 2.27 -4.60 12.73
CA VAL A 23 2.66 -5.02 14.09
C VAL A 23 1.76 -6.16 14.56
N GLY A 24 2.36 -7.24 15.00
CA GLY A 24 1.63 -8.41 15.48
C GLY A 24 1.15 -9.36 14.39
N ASN A 25 1.40 -9.04 13.12
CA ASN A 25 0.99 -9.86 11.98
C ASN A 25 1.99 -9.73 10.84
N GLN A 26 3.25 -9.95 11.13
CA GLN A 26 4.34 -9.72 10.19
C GLN A 26 4.21 -10.55 8.93
N HIS A 27 4.31 -9.90 7.78
CA HIS A 27 4.35 -10.57 6.49
C HIS A 27 5.71 -11.25 6.27
N ILE A 28 6.77 -10.57 6.69
CA ILE A 28 8.13 -11.10 6.71
C ILE A 28 8.57 -11.16 8.15
N PRO A 29 9.04 -12.31 8.66
CA PRO A 29 9.47 -12.42 10.05
C PRO A 29 10.48 -11.34 10.43
N GLY A 30 10.21 -10.63 11.53
CA GLY A 30 11.06 -9.55 12.01
C GLY A 30 10.76 -8.19 11.38
N ASP A 31 9.80 -8.10 10.46
CA ASP A 31 9.48 -6.87 9.74
C ASP A 31 8.01 -6.50 9.91
N ASN A 32 7.75 -5.36 10.54
CA ASN A 32 6.39 -4.87 10.80
C ASN A 32 5.82 -4.03 9.65
N SER A 33 6.49 -4.00 8.51
CA SER A 33 6.05 -3.19 7.37
C SER A 33 4.80 -3.76 6.71
N ILE A 34 4.10 -2.87 6.01
CA ILE A 34 2.92 -3.22 5.21
C ILE A 34 3.37 -3.47 3.78
N TYR A 35 2.98 -4.60 3.23
CA TYR A 35 3.34 -5.01 1.87
C TYR A 35 2.12 -5.19 1.00
N VAL A 36 2.25 -4.84 -0.27
CA VAL A 36 1.22 -5.11 -1.28
C VAL A 36 1.33 -6.58 -1.68
N THR A 37 0.24 -7.32 -1.54
CA THR A 37 0.23 -8.76 -1.82
C THR A 37 -0.57 -9.13 -3.06
N LYS A 38 -1.44 -8.24 -3.52
CA LYS A 38 -2.27 -8.52 -4.69
C LYS A 38 -2.68 -7.21 -5.36
N ILE A 39 -2.63 -7.19 -6.68
CA ILE A 39 -3.16 -6.11 -7.50
C ILE A 39 -4.41 -6.64 -8.19
N ILE A 40 -5.54 -5.96 -8.02
CA ILE A 40 -6.83 -6.42 -8.52
C ILE A 40 -7.02 -5.95 -9.96
N ASP A 41 -7.38 -6.88 -10.85
CA ASP A 41 -7.61 -6.58 -12.26
C ASP A 41 -8.70 -5.52 -12.42
N GLY A 42 -8.42 -4.52 -13.24
CA GLY A 42 -9.36 -3.44 -13.50
C GLY A 42 -9.45 -2.38 -12.41
N GLY A 43 -8.70 -2.53 -11.32
CA GLY A 43 -8.68 -1.54 -10.26
C GLY A 43 -7.78 -0.35 -10.56
N ALA A 44 -7.84 0.68 -9.71
CA ALA A 44 -7.07 1.90 -9.90
C ALA A 44 -5.56 1.65 -9.93
N ALA A 45 -5.06 0.80 -9.04
CA ALA A 45 -3.64 0.50 -8.95
C ALA A 45 -3.13 -0.17 -10.21
N GLN A 46 -3.89 -1.12 -10.75
CA GLN A 46 -3.51 -1.81 -11.99
C GLN A 46 -3.47 -0.83 -13.17
N LYS A 47 -4.49 0.02 -13.29
CA LYS A 47 -4.57 0.98 -14.38
C LYS A 47 -3.41 1.98 -14.34
N ASP A 48 -3.00 2.38 -13.15
CA ASP A 48 -1.85 3.28 -12.98
C ASP A 48 -0.54 2.58 -13.34
N GLY A 49 -0.38 1.32 -12.95
CA GLY A 49 0.73 0.47 -13.34
C GLY A 49 2.01 0.62 -12.53
N ARG A 50 2.11 1.59 -11.63
CA ARG A 50 3.34 1.82 -10.86
C ARG A 50 3.45 0.94 -9.62
N LEU A 51 2.33 0.61 -8.99
CA LEU A 51 2.31 -0.22 -7.79
C LEU A 51 2.41 -1.70 -8.19
N GLN A 52 3.27 -2.44 -7.51
CA GLN A 52 3.48 -3.86 -7.80
C GLN A 52 3.41 -4.70 -6.53
N VAL A 53 3.09 -5.97 -6.71
CA VAL A 53 3.13 -6.95 -5.62
C VAL A 53 4.54 -7.01 -5.05
N GLY A 54 4.64 -6.98 -3.73
CA GLY A 54 5.92 -6.97 -3.04
C GLY A 54 6.41 -5.58 -2.65
N ASP A 55 5.78 -4.53 -3.14
CA ASP A 55 6.13 -3.17 -2.75
C ASP A 55 5.77 -2.93 -1.29
N ARG A 56 6.63 -2.17 -0.59
CA ARG A 56 6.39 -1.77 0.79
C ARG A 56 5.61 -0.46 0.80
N LEU A 57 4.46 -0.45 1.43
CA LEU A 57 3.62 0.74 1.54
C LEU A 57 4.08 1.55 2.74
N LEU A 58 4.64 2.74 2.48
CA LEU A 58 5.24 3.57 3.52
C LEU A 58 4.28 4.60 4.09
N MET A 59 3.52 5.26 3.23
CA MET A 59 2.57 6.29 3.64
C MET A 59 1.32 6.25 2.77
N VAL A 60 0.21 6.63 3.38
CA VAL A 60 -1.06 6.87 2.69
C VAL A 60 -1.50 8.28 3.08
N ASN A 61 -1.53 9.17 2.10
CA ASN A 61 -1.75 10.60 2.34
C ASN A 61 -0.72 11.10 3.36
N ASN A 62 -1.15 11.61 4.51
CA ASN A 62 -0.26 12.12 5.55
C ASN A 62 -0.02 11.11 6.68
N TYR A 63 -0.48 9.86 6.52
CA TYR A 63 -0.36 8.85 7.56
C TYR A 63 0.78 7.90 7.25
N SER A 64 1.70 7.74 8.20
CA SER A 64 2.76 6.75 8.11
C SER A 64 2.18 5.36 8.39
N LEU A 65 2.60 4.37 7.59
CA LEU A 65 2.26 2.98 7.82
C LEU A 65 3.44 2.20 8.40
N GLU A 66 4.42 2.90 8.94
CA GLU A 66 5.48 2.28 9.70
C GLU A 66 4.99 2.03 11.11
N GLU A 67 5.21 0.82 11.63
CA GLU A 67 4.82 0.44 12.99
C GLU A 67 3.33 0.58 13.30
N VAL A 68 2.47 0.25 12.33
CA VAL A 68 1.02 0.17 12.54
C VAL A 68 0.57 -1.29 12.49
N THR A 69 -0.58 -1.59 13.11
CA THR A 69 -1.18 -2.91 12.97
C THR A 69 -1.82 -3.05 11.60
N HIS A 70 -2.11 -4.29 11.21
CA HIS A 70 -2.80 -4.55 9.95
C HIS A 70 -4.15 -3.83 9.92
N GLU A 71 -4.90 -3.89 11.01
CA GLU A 71 -6.21 -3.25 11.11
C GLU A 71 -6.12 -1.74 11.00
N GLU A 72 -5.08 -1.13 11.58
CA GLU A 72 -4.86 0.31 11.46
C GLU A 72 -4.57 0.70 10.01
N ALA A 73 -3.74 -0.07 9.33
CA ALA A 73 -3.42 0.17 7.93
C ALA A 73 -4.66 0.07 7.05
N VAL A 74 -5.49 -0.95 7.27
CA VAL A 74 -6.75 -1.12 6.55
C VAL A 74 -7.69 0.05 6.80
N ALA A 75 -7.80 0.50 8.05
CA ALA A 75 -8.64 1.64 8.40
C ALA A 75 -8.19 2.92 7.71
N ILE A 76 -6.88 3.16 7.67
CA ILE A 76 -6.32 4.33 6.98
C ILE A 76 -6.68 4.29 5.49
N LEU A 77 -6.52 3.13 4.85
CA LEU A 77 -6.85 2.97 3.44
C LEU A 77 -8.34 3.15 3.15
N LYS A 78 -9.20 2.71 4.06
CA LYS A 78 -10.66 2.85 3.89
C LYS A 78 -11.13 4.28 4.09
N ASN A 79 -10.44 5.08 4.88
CA ASN A 79 -10.84 6.45 5.20
C ASN A 79 -10.25 7.48 4.24
N THR A 80 -9.94 7.08 3.02
CA THR A 80 -9.41 7.98 2.00
C THR A 80 -10.53 8.54 1.12
N SER A 81 -10.25 9.73 0.55
CA SER A 81 -11.14 10.37 -0.43
C SER A 81 -10.92 9.78 -1.81
N GLU A 82 -11.48 10.42 -2.86
CA GLU A 82 -11.33 9.95 -4.23
C GLU A 82 -9.87 9.96 -4.70
N VAL A 83 -9.09 10.92 -4.23
CA VAL A 83 -7.68 11.02 -4.58
C VAL A 83 -6.83 10.55 -3.41
N VAL A 84 -5.93 9.62 -3.67
CA VAL A 84 -5.08 9.03 -2.65
C VAL A 84 -3.63 9.14 -3.08
N TYR A 85 -2.79 9.64 -2.19
CA TYR A 85 -1.35 9.73 -2.41
C TYR A 85 -0.68 8.60 -1.63
N LEU A 86 0.05 7.76 -2.33
CA LEU A 86 0.79 6.65 -1.73
C LEU A 86 2.29 6.93 -1.85
N LYS A 87 3.02 6.58 -0.79
CA LYS A 87 4.48 6.56 -0.84
C LYS A 87 4.91 5.11 -0.67
N VAL A 88 5.66 4.60 -1.61
CA VAL A 88 5.97 3.18 -1.72
C VAL A 88 7.48 2.99 -1.83
N GLY A 89 8.01 2.04 -1.08
CA GLY A 89 9.38 1.58 -1.25
C GLY A 89 9.42 0.37 -2.15
N ASN A 90 10.31 0.38 -3.15
CA ASN A 90 10.46 -0.74 -4.07
C ASN A 90 11.71 -1.53 -3.70
N PRO A 91 11.57 -2.67 -2.98
CA PRO A 91 12.74 -3.44 -2.55
C PRO A 91 13.40 -4.24 -3.65
N THR A 92 12.79 -4.35 -4.82
CA THR A 92 13.32 -5.14 -5.92
C THR A 92 14.31 -4.37 -6.79
N THR A 93 14.46 -3.07 -6.55
CA THR A 93 15.41 -2.24 -7.28
C THR A 93 16.78 -2.36 -6.64
N ILE A 94 17.48 -3.36 -6.96
CA ILE A 94 18.84 -3.55 -6.49
C ILE A 94 19.80 -3.22 -7.60
#